data_0de4a6e3a6d7d70b9ba1104ad4341cc8
#
_entry.id   0de4a6e3a6d7d70b9ba1104ad4341cc8
#
_cell.length_a   1.000
_cell.length_b   1.000
_cell.length_c   1.000
_cell.angle_alpha   90.00
_cell.angle_beta   90.00
_cell.angle_gamma   90.00
#
_symmetry.space_group_name_H-M   'P 1'
#
loop_
_entity.id
_entity.type
_entity.pdbx_description
1 polymer ?
#
loop_
_entity_poly.entity_id
_entity_poly.type
_entity_poly.pdbx_seq_one_letter_code
_entity_poly.pdbx_strand_id
1 'polypeptide(L)'
;GRQNICLVFTNQLRQKMNAMAFSDPWTTSGGKALAFHASVRFRLKSMGQLKVGDKIVGIKVRAQVIKNRLGPPLRHADFSIFFDRGIDNYGSWLGVMKDNKLVKQAGAWYEYTDTDTGEIIKFQSKDFAEILKNEELKDQIYRKICEVTILQYKSSASEEVDITTDVANESD
;
A
#
# COMPACT_ATOMS: atom_id res chain seq x y z
N GLY A 1 25.04 9.98 -2.84
CA GLY A 1 26.20 9.14 -3.09
C GLY A 1 26.83 9.45 -4.44
N ARG A 2 28.12 9.13 -4.58
CA ARG A 2 28.85 9.34 -5.86
C ARG A 2 28.55 8.27 -6.91
N GLN A 3 27.85 7.22 -6.53
CA GLN A 3 27.49 6.08 -7.38
C GLN A 3 25.97 5.90 -7.34
N ASN A 4 25.34 5.68 -8.48
CA ASN A 4 23.90 5.44 -8.62
C ASN A 4 23.58 3.97 -8.24
N ILE A 5 23.83 3.60 -6.98
CA ILE A 5 23.59 2.26 -6.46
C ILE A 5 22.40 2.32 -5.49
N CYS A 6 21.40 1.46 -5.72
CA CYS A 6 20.33 1.19 -4.77
C CYS A 6 20.68 -0.05 -3.95
N LEU A 7 20.76 0.10 -2.63
CA LEU A 7 20.98 -1.02 -1.70
C LEU A 7 19.65 -1.36 -1.01
N VAL A 8 19.25 -2.62 -1.08
CA VAL A 8 18.07 -3.13 -0.40
C VAL A 8 18.51 -4.14 0.67
N PHE A 9 18.11 -3.89 1.91
CA PHE A 9 18.37 -4.76 3.05
C PHE A 9 17.08 -5.39 3.54
N THR A 10 17.06 -6.72 3.68
CA THR A 10 15.99 -7.43 4.40
C THR A 10 16.45 -7.71 5.82
N ASN A 11 15.54 -7.50 6.79
CA ASN A 11 15.84 -7.76 8.19
C ASN A 11 14.61 -8.35 8.89
N GLN A 12 14.85 -9.20 9.88
CA GLN A 12 13.79 -9.80 10.68
C GLN A 12 13.37 -8.87 11.81
N LEU A 13 12.08 -8.73 12.04
CA LEU A 13 11.54 -8.04 13.21
C LEU A 13 11.54 -8.96 14.42
N ARG A 14 11.94 -8.42 15.56
CA ARG A 14 11.88 -9.08 16.87
C ARG A 14 11.07 -8.23 17.83
N GLN A 15 10.36 -8.87 18.72
CA GLN A 15 9.63 -8.16 19.78
C GLN A 15 10.61 -7.73 20.87
N LYS A 16 10.48 -6.50 21.36
CA LYS A 16 11.23 -6.00 22.52
C LYS A 16 10.66 -6.61 23.78
N MET A 17 11.50 -7.16 24.65
CA MET A 17 11.06 -7.82 25.87
C MET A 17 10.43 -6.84 26.89
N ASN A 18 10.82 -5.54 26.87
CA ASN A 18 10.33 -4.50 27.79
C ASN A 18 9.77 -3.30 27.01
N ALA A 19 8.89 -3.54 26.03
CA ALA A 19 8.24 -2.44 25.32
C ALA A 19 7.23 -1.75 26.25
N MET A 20 7.35 -0.42 26.42
CA MET A 20 6.32 0.37 27.11
C MET A 20 5.00 0.32 26.32
N ALA A 21 3.87 0.45 27.02
CA ALA A 21 2.52 0.26 26.47
C ALA A 21 2.23 1.09 25.19
N PHE A 22 2.85 2.25 25.03
CA PHE A 22 2.67 3.15 23.87
C PHE A 22 3.87 3.22 22.93
N SER A 23 4.93 2.40 23.14
CA SER A 23 6.10 2.38 22.24
C SER A 23 5.94 1.33 21.15
N ASP A 24 6.64 1.52 20.01
CA ASP A 24 6.72 0.47 18.97
C ASP A 24 7.35 -0.80 19.58
N PRO A 25 6.61 -1.91 19.68
CA PRO A 25 7.11 -3.14 20.30
C PRO A 25 8.15 -3.87 19.44
N TRP A 26 8.40 -3.41 18.22
CA TRP A 26 9.26 -4.11 17.27
C TRP A 26 10.65 -3.49 17.19
N THR A 27 11.64 -4.35 17.04
CA THR A 27 13.04 -3.97 16.80
C THR A 27 13.64 -4.85 15.74
N THR A 28 14.76 -4.40 15.16
CA THR A 28 15.54 -5.17 14.18
C THR A 28 16.87 -5.57 14.79
N SER A 29 17.41 -6.70 14.34
CA SER A 29 18.80 -7.09 14.68
C SER A 29 19.78 -6.14 14.01
N GLY A 30 20.98 -5.98 14.57
CA GLY A 30 22.06 -5.15 13.99
C GLY A 30 22.08 -3.70 14.47
N GLY A 31 21.38 -3.38 15.56
CA GLY A 31 21.43 -2.05 16.17
C GLY A 31 20.68 -0.97 15.39
N LYS A 32 21.01 0.29 15.70
CA LYS A 32 20.28 1.46 15.15
C LYS A 32 20.88 1.98 13.83
N ALA A 33 22.04 1.53 13.40
CA ALA A 33 22.75 2.08 12.25
C ALA A 33 21.92 2.01 10.94
N LEU A 34 21.36 0.84 10.61
CA LEU A 34 20.49 0.69 9.44
C LEU A 34 19.26 1.60 9.51
N ALA A 35 18.67 1.76 10.70
CA ALA A 35 17.54 2.63 10.88
C ALA A 35 17.87 4.11 10.63
N PHE A 36 19.06 4.57 10.98
CA PHE A 36 19.52 5.93 10.74
C PHE A 36 19.90 6.17 9.27
N HIS A 37 20.65 5.27 8.66
CA HIS A 37 21.17 5.46 7.31
C HIS A 37 20.15 5.19 6.20
N ALA A 38 19.20 4.29 6.40
CA ALA A 38 18.17 3.99 5.40
C ALA A 38 17.37 5.24 5.01
N SER A 39 17.22 5.49 3.71
CA SER A 39 16.37 6.56 3.18
C SER A 39 14.89 6.19 3.28
N VAL A 40 14.57 4.93 3.01
CA VAL A 40 13.21 4.39 3.09
C VAL A 40 13.23 3.11 3.92
N ARG A 41 12.20 2.90 4.74
CA ARG A 41 12.01 1.67 5.51
C ARG A 41 10.56 1.23 5.42
N PHE A 42 10.37 -0.03 5.05
CA PHE A 42 9.07 -0.68 5.04
C PHE A 42 9.00 -1.73 6.13
N ARG A 43 7.81 -1.90 6.70
CA ARG A 43 7.46 -3.04 7.55
C ARG A 43 6.43 -3.88 6.82
N LEU A 44 6.72 -5.15 6.62
CA LEU A 44 5.76 -6.11 6.09
C LEU A 44 5.06 -6.83 7.26
N LYS A 45 3.74 -6.89 7.21
CA LYS A 45 2.91 -7.58 8.20
C LYS A 45 1.94 -8.51 7.49
N SER A 46 1.90 -9.77 7.91
CA SER A 46 0.83 -10.68 7.48
C SER A 46 -0.50 -10.24 8.12
N MET A 47 -1.52 -10.09 7.28
CA MET A 47 -2.87 -9.66 7.67
C MET A 47 -3.87 -10.82 7.71
N GLY A 48 -3.49 -11.98 7.17
CA GLY A 48 -4.33 -13.18 7.16
C GLY A 48 -3.96 -14.13 6.04
N GLN A 49 -4.66 -15.24 6.00
CA GLN A 49 -4.49 -16.30 5.01
C GLN A 49 -5.54 -16.16 3.89
N LEU A 50 -5.15 -16.47 2.67
CA LEU A 50 -6.05 -16.62 1.54
C LEU A 50 -6.38 -18.10 1.39
N LYS A 51 -7.67 -18.43 1.38
CA LYS A 51 -8.14 -19.81 1.30
C LYS A 51 -9.04 -20.02 0.08
N VAL A 52 -8.92 -21.18 -0.52
CA VAL A 52 -9.86 -21.71 -1.52
C VAL A 52 -10.37 -23.05 -0.98
N GLY A 53 -11.62 -23.08 -0.55
CA GLY A 53 -12.12 -24.18 0.30
C GLY A 53 -11.29 -24.27 1.59
N ASP A 54 -10.76 -25.44 1.89
CA ASP A 54 -9.92 -25.69 3.06
C ASP A 54 -8.42 -25.46 2.82
N LYS A 55 -8.02 -25.22 1.56
CA LYS A 55 -6.60 -25.05 1.22
C LYS A 55 -6.17 -23.60 1.36
N ILE A 56 -5.05 -23.39 2.07
CA ILE A 56 -4.38 -22.08 2.13
C ILE A 56 -3.56 -21.92 0.84
N VAL A 57 -3.93 -20.93 0.02
CA VAL A 57 -3.31 -20.67 -1.29
C VAL A 57 -2.40 -19.46 -1.29
N GLY A 58 -2.42 -18.67 -0.21
CA GLY A 58 -1.61 -17.47 -0.11
C GLY A 58 -1.81 -16.72 1.21
N ILE A 59 -1.25 -15.52 1.28
CA ILE A 59 -1.37 -14.62 2.42
C ILE A 59 -1.70 -13.20 1.95
N LYS A 60 -2.45 -12.46 2.77
CA LYS A 60 -2.62 -11.01 2.62
C LYS A 60 -1.54 -10.30 3.42
N VAL A 61 -0.85 -9.37 2.80
CA VAL A 61 0.28 -8.64 3.40
C VAL A 61 0.01 -7.15 3.36
N ARG A 62 0.37 -6.47 4.44
CA ARG A 62 0.44 -5.01 4.50
C ARG A 62 1.91 -4.58 4.50
N ALA A 63 2.27 -3.73 3.54
CA ALA A 63 3.53 -2.98 3.54
C ALA A 63 3.27 -1.60 4.12
N GLN A 64 3.88 -1.29 5.25
CA GLN A 64 3.76 0.01 5.91
C GLN A 64 5.08 0.77 5.81
N VAL A 65 5.04 2.01 5.35
CA VAL A 65 6.20 2.91 5.30
C VAL A 65 6.46 3.45 6.71
N ILE A 66 7.55 3.00 7.32
CA ILE A 66 7.95 3.42 8.68
C ILE A 66 8.83 4.69 8.65
N LYS A 67 9.63 4.83 7.60
CA LYS A 67 10.50 5.98 7.37
C LYS A 67 10.58 6.26 5.87
N ASN A 68 10.44 7.51 5.51
CA ASN A 68 10.65 7.97 4.14
C ASN A 68 11.30 9.36 4.17
N ARG A 69 12.49 9.49 3.60
CA ARG A 69 13.18 10.77 3.41
C ARG A 69 12.85 11.42 2.07
N LEU A 70 12.25 10.68 1.14
CA LEU A 70 11.96 11.10 -0.23
C LEU A 70 10.50 11.56 -0.41
N GLY A 71 9.68 11.38 0.63
CA GLY A 71 8.26 11.72 0.59
C GLY A 71 7.56 11.40 1.92
N PRO A 72 6.22 11.40 1.96
CA PRO A 72 5.45 11.21 3.19
C PRO A 72 5.64 9.81 3.77
N PRO A 73 5.93 9.71 5.09
CA PRO A 73 5.94 8.44 5.81
C PRO A 73 4.51 7.98 6.17
N LEU A 74 4.41 6.86 6.89
CA LEU A 74 3.20 6.31 7.50
C LEU A 74 2.12 5.80 6.52
N ARG A 75 2.36 5.86 5.22
CA ARG A 75 1.47 5.25 4.22
C ARG A 75 1.59 3.73 4.26
N HIS A 76 0.56 3.06 3.78
CA HIS A 76 0.58 1.60 3.64
C HIS A 76 -0.07 1.18 2.32
N ALA A 77 0.27 -0.02 1.88
CA ALA A 77 -0.37 -0.71 0.78
C ALA A 77 -0.66 -2.16 1.19
N ASP A 78 -1.85 -2.63 0.87
CA ASP A 78 -2.26 -4.01 1.09
C ASP A 78 -2.22 -4.76 -0.24
N PHE A 79 -1.64 -5.97 -0.22
CA PHE A 79 -1.57 -6.83 -1.39
C PHE A 79 -1.58 -8.31 -1.00
N SER A 80 -1.90 -9.15 -1.96
CA SER A 80 -1.92 -10.59 -1.80
C SER A 80 -0.67 -11.23 -2.38
N ILE A 81 -0.17 -12.26 -1.69
CA ILE A 81 0.90 -13.12 -2.20
C ILE A 81 0.32 -14.52 -2.32
N PHE A 82 0.24 -15.04 -3.53
CA PHE A 82 -0.13 -16.43 -3.78
C PHE A 82 1.12 -17.31 -3.81
N PHE A 83 1.03 -18.53 -3.28
CA PHE A 83 2.19 -19.43 -3.18
C PHE A 83 2.63 -20.00 -4.53
N ASP A 84 1.72 -20.02 -5.51
CA ASP A 84 1.96 -20.54 -6.86
C ASP A 84 2.47 -19.49 -7.84
N ARG A 85 2.09 -18.21 -7.68
CA ARG A 85 2.37 -17.14 -8.67
C ARG A 85 2.93 -15.84 -8.09
N GLY A 86 3.13 -15.77 -6.77
CA GLY A 86 3.71 -14.60 -6.10
C GLY A 86 2.72 -13.45 -5.89
N ILE A 87 3.18 -12.21 -6.06
CA ILE A 87 2.40 -11.00 -5.77
C ILE A 87 1.28 -10.81 -6.79
N ASP A 88 0.05 -10.63 -6.29
CA ASP A 88 -1.12 -10.27 -7.09
C ASP A 88 -1.17 -8.76 -7.33
N ASN A 89 -0.50 -8.32 -8.39
CA ASN A 89 -0.47 -6.91 -8.75
C ASN A 89 -1.86 -6.41 -9.16
N TYR A 90 -2.56 -7.16 -9.99
CA TYR A 90 -3.85 -6.72 -10.55
C TYR A 90 -4.96 -6.71 -9.52
N GLY A 91 -5.01 -7.71 -8.61
CA GLY A 91 -5.93 -7.68 -7.49
C GLY A 91 -5.68 -6.49 -6.56
N SER A 92 -4.42 -6.09 -6.38
CA SER A 92 -4.04 -4.89 -5.62
C SER A 92 -4.52 -3.62 -6.32
N TRP A 93 -4.38 -3.51 -7.64
CA TRP A 93 -4.89 -2.38 -8.42
C TRP A 93 -6.41 -2.26 -8.29
N LEU A 94 -7.13 -3.36 -8.45
CA LEU A 94 -8.59 -3.39 -8.32
C LEU A 94 -9.05 -2.95 -6.92
N GLY A 95 -8.30 -3.35 -5.87
CA GLY A 95 -8.52 -2.87 -4.51
C GLY A 95 -8.41 -1.35 -4.40
N VAL A 96 -7.31 -0.78 -4.91
CA VAL A 96 -7.10 0.67 -4.92
C VAL A 96 -8.18 1.40 -5.72
N MET A 97 -8.56 0.87 -6.89
CA MET A 97 -9.61 1.44 -7.73
C MET A 97 -10.96 1.48 -7.00
N LYS A 98 -11.28 0.42 -6.26
CA LYS A 98 -12.49 0.33 -5.45
C LYS A 98 -12.48 1.34 -4.30
N ASP A 99 -11.40 1.39 -3.53
CA ASP A 99 -11.26 2.27 -2.37
C ASP A 99 -11.34 3.75 -2.77
N ASN A 100 -10.86 4.08 -3.96
CA ASN A 100 -10.89 5.44 -4.52
C ASN A 100 -12.09 5.69 -5.47
N LYS A 101 -13.07 4.80 -5.50
CA LYS A 101 -14.30 4.95 -6.33
C LYS A 101 -14.03 5.12 -7.83
N LEU A 102 -12.91 4.62 -8.34
CA LEU A 102 -12.59 4.60 -9.77
C LEU A 102 -13.39 3.55 -10.53
N VAL A 103 -13.94 2.57 -9.82
CA VAL A 103 -14.86 1.55 -10.34
C VAL A 103 -16.13 1.52 -9.51
N LYS A 104 -17.26 1.24 -10.16
CA LYS A 104 -18.51 0.91 -9.48
C LYS A 104 -18.59 -0.60 -9.31
N GLN A 105 -19.01 -1.07 -8.14
CA GLN A 105 -19.23 -2.49 -7.87
C GLN A 105 -20.70 -2.79 -7.68
N ALA A 106 -21.20 -3.76 -8.43
CA ALA A 106 -22.56 -4.30 -8.29
C ALA A 106 -22.47 -5.83 -8.15
N GLY A 107 -22.52 -6.33 -6.91
CA GLY A 107 -22.29 -7.75 -6.61
C GLY A 107 -20.90 -8.20 -7.01
N ALA A 108 -20.82 -9.18 -7.92
CA ALA A 108 -19.54 -9.71 -8.44
C ALA A 108 -18.98 -8.92 -9.63
N TRP A 109 -19.73 -7.93 -10.13
CA TRP A 109 -19.37 -7.17 -11.30
C TRP A 109 -18.79 -5.81 -10.94
N TYR A 110 -17.83 -5.38 -11.75
CA TYR A 110 -17.20 -4.07 -11.71
C TYR A 110 -17.47 -3.35 -13.03
N GLU A 111 -17.68 -2.04 -12.94
CA GLU A 111 -17.84 -1.15 -14.08
C GLU A 111 -16.78 -0.07 -14.01
N TYR A 112 -15.95 -0.01 -15.03
CA TYR A 112 -14.97 1.05 -15.24
C TYR A 112 -15.41 1.90 -16.42
N THR A 113 -15.40 3.21 -16.25
CA THR A 113 -15.64 4.13 -17.37
C THR A 113 -14.29 4.57 -17.92
N ASP A 114 -14.03 4.19 -19.16
CA ASP A 114 -12.86 4.62 -19.91
C ASP A 114 -12.90 6.15 -20.04
N THR A 115 -11.82 6.82 -19.62
CA THR A 115 -11.79 8.29 -19.59
C THR A 115 -11.55 8.91 -20.95
N ASP A 116 -11.01 8.18 -21.90
CA ASP A 116 -10.67 8.67 -23.24
C ASP A 116 -11.83 8.44 -24.22
N THR A 117 -12.49 7.29 -24.12
CA THR A 117 -13.60 6.92 -25.01
C THR A 117 -14.99 7.14 -24.39
N GLY A 118 -15.09 7.22 -23.08
CA GLY A 118 -16.36 7.27 -22.35
C GLY A 118 -17.10 5.92 -22.30
N GLU A 119 -16.52 4.86 -22.83
CA GLU A 119 -17.10 3.53 -22.84
C GLU A 119 -17.14 2.89 -21.46
N ILE A 120 -18.20 2.14 -21.15
CA ILE A 120 -18.33 1.42 -19.88
C ILE A 120 -17.89 -0.01 -20.08
N ILE A 121 -16.78 -0.35 -19.44
CA ILE A 121 -16.21 -1.70 -19.43
C ILE A 121 -16.70 -2.44 -18.20
N LYS A 122 -17.44 -3.56 -18.40
CA LYS A 122 -17.95 -4.42 -17.34
C LYS A 122 -17.13 -5.69 -17.25
N PHE A 123 -16.72 -6.04 -16.04
CA PHE A 123 -15.88 -7.22 -15.82
C PHE A 123 -16.08 -7.82 -14.41
N GLN A 124 -15.63 -9.05 -14.23
CA GLN A 124 -15.48 -9.67 -12.92
C GLN A 124 -14.02 -9.60 -12.46
N SER A 125 -13.80 -9.70 -11.15
CA SER A 125 -12.45 -9.65 -10.57
C SER A 125 -11.47 -10.66 -11.22
N LYS A 126 -11.95 -11.85 -11.60
CA LYS A 126 -11.13 -12.88 -12.26
C LYS A 126 -10.69 -12.50 -13.67
N ASP A 127 -11.48 -11.68 -14.36
CA ASP A 127 -11.26 -11.29 -15.75
C ASP A 127 -10.43 -10.01 -15.87
N PHE A 128 -10.16 -9.35 -14.74
CA PHE A 128 -9.45 -8.07 -14.72
C PHE A 128 -8.05 -8.16 -15.32
N ALA A 129 -7.30 -9.23 -15.03
CA ALA A 129 -5.99 -9.46 -15.62
C ALA A 129 -6.04 -9.62 -17.16
N GLU A 130 -7.14 -10.17 -17.69
CA GLU A 130 -7.34 -10.34 -19.13
C GLU A 130 -7.59 -8.98 -19.81
N ILE A 131 -8.39 -8.14 -19.20
CA ILE A 131 -8.68 -6.77 -19.69
C ILE A 131 -7.39 -5.94 -19.75
N LEU A 132 -6.51 -6.09 -18.76
CA LEU A 132 -5.22 -5.39 -18.69
C LEU A 132 -4.16 -5.90 -19.69
N LYS A 133 -4.49 -6.85 -20.56
CA LYS A 133 -3.65 -7.17 -21.73
C LYS A 133 -3.70 -6.08 -22.79
N ASN A 134 -4.75 -5.27 -22.80
CA ASN A 134 -4.77 -4.03 -23.56
C ASN A 134 -3.83 -3.02 -22.87
N GLU A 135 -2.68 -2.76 -23.48
CA GLU A 135 -1.64 -1.88 -22.90
C GLU A 135 -2.13 -0.43 -22.74
N GLU A 136 -2.94 0.08 -23.66
CA GLU A 136 -3.48 1.44 -23.58
C GLU A 136 -4.40 1.60 -22.36
N LEU A 137 -5.33 0.66 -22.18
CA LEU A 137 -6.23 0.64 -21.03
C LEU A 137 -5.48 0.44 -19.72
N LYS A 138 -4.47 -0.43 -19.72
CA LYS A 138 -3.60 -0.67 -18.55
C LYS A 138 -2.85 0.60 -18.15
N ASP A 139 -2.26 1.32 -19.10
CA ASP A 139 -1.55 2.56 -18.84
C ASP A 139 -2.49 3.66 -18.35
N GLN A 140 -3.70 3.74 -18.91
CA GLN A 140 -4.72 4.67 -18.45
C GLN A 140 -5.12 4.40 -17.00
N ILE A 141 -5.45 3.15 -16.67
CA ILE A 141 -5.81 2.73 -15.30
C ILE A 141 -4.64 2.99 -14.35
N TYR A 142 -3.40 2.67 -14.74
CA TYR A 142 -2.21 2.93 -13.93
C TYR A 142 -2.03 4.43 -13.63
N ARG A 143 -2.19 5.30 -14.62
CA ARG A 143 -2.13 6.75 -14.42
C ARG A 143 -3.20 7.23 -13.46
N LYS A 144 -4.44 6.74 -13.58
CA LYS A 144 -5.54 7.07 -12.65
C LYS A 144 -5.25 6.61 -11.22
N ILE A 145 -4.73 5.41 -11.06
CA ILE A 145 -4.30 4.91 -9.74
C ILE A 145 -3.21 5.83 -9.16
N CYS A 146 -2.21 6.20 -9.97
CA CYS A 146 -1.15 7.10 -9.54
C CYS A 146 -1.69 8.49 -9.16
N GLU A 147 -2.61 9.06 -9.93
CA GLU A 147 -3.24 10.34 -9.63
C GLU A 147 -3.92 10.33 -8.26
N VAL A 148 -4.76 9.35 -7.98
CA VAL A 148 -5.49 9.29 -6.70
C VAL A 148 -4.62 8.88 -5.52
N THR A 149 -3.54 8.12 -5.75
CA THR A 149 -2.70 7.64 -4.65
C THR A 149 -1.48 8.52 -4.39
N ILE A 150 -0.89 9.14 -5.42
CA ILE A 150 0.37 9.88 -5.31
C ILE A 150 0.11 11.38 -5.26
N LEU A 151 -0.79 11.92 -6.09
CA LEU A 151 -1.00 13.36 -6.27
C LEU A 151 -1.95 13.98 -5.25
N GLN A 152 -2.81 13.20 -4.57
CA GLN A 152 -3.67 13.73 -3.50
C GLN A 152 -2.87 14.46 -2.39
N TYR A 153 -1.60 14.13 -2.23
CA TYR A 153 -0.74 14.77 -1.24
C TYR A 153 -0.30 16.20 -1.63
N LYS A 154 -0.40 16.58 -2.91
CA LYS A 154 -0.05 17.93 -3.37
C LYS A 154 -1.23 18.92 -3.32
N SER A 155 -2.46 18.40 -3.39
CA SER A 155 -3.67 19.25 -3.35
C SER A 155 -4.14 19.58 -1.93
N SER A 156 -3.82 18.75 -0.94
CA SER A 156 -4.19 19.02 0.46
C SER A 156 -3.30 20.06 1.16
N ALA A 157 -2.27 20.57 0.50
CA ALA A 157 -1.46 21.66 1.04
C ALA A 157 -2.20 23.01 1.11
N SER A 158 -3.44 23.09 0.60
CA SER A 158 -4.31 24.28 0.65
C SER A 158 -5.51 24.15 1.59
N GLU A 159 -5.75 22.97 2.18
CA GLU A 159 -6.76 22.82 3.22
C GLU A 159 -6.14 23.19 4.57
N GLU A 160 -6.75 24.15 5.27
CA GLU A 160 -6.37 24.51 6.65
C GLU A 160 -6.42 23.24 7.51
N VAL A 161 -5.24 22.81 7.95
CA VAL A 161 -5.13 21.70 8.89
C VAL A 161 -5.52 22.24 10.25
N ASP A 162 -6.71 21.91 10.73
CA ASP A 162 -7.09 22.11 12.13
C ASP A 162 -6.12 21.31 13.01
N ILE A 163 -5.11 22.01 13.54
CA ILE A 163 -4.21 21.44 14.52
C ILE A 163 -4.93 21.49 15.88
N THR A 164 -5.73 20.47 16.18
CA THR A 164 -6.14 20.21 17.55
C THR A 164 -4.90 19.73 18.32
N THR A 165 -4.21 20.66 18.92
CA THR A 165 -3.23 20.37 19.96
C THR A 165 -3.99 19.92 21.18
N ASP A 166 -4.03 18.62 21.44
CA ASP A 166 -4.30 18.09 22.76
C ASP A 166 -3.13 18.50 23.67
N VAL A 167 -3.23 19.71 24.19
CA VAL A 167 -2.41 20.16 25.32
C VAL A 167 -2.96 19.41 26.52
N ALA A 168 -2.36 18.27 26.84
CA ALA A 168 -2.54 17.66 28.14
C ALA A 168 -2.13 18.72 29.18
N ASN A 169 -3.12 19.22 29.94
CA ASN A 169 -2.89 20.00 31.10
C ASN A 169 -2.12 19.14 32.12
N GLU A 170 -0.82 19.33 32.17
CA GLU A 170 -0.07 19.05 33.39
C GLU A 170 -0.32 20.21 34.34
N SER A 171 -1.21 20.04 35.26
CA SER A 171 -1.34 20.84 36.48
C SER A 171 -1.59 19.93 37.65
N ASP A 172 -0.62 19.98 38.56
CA ASP A 172 -0.52 19.57 39.97
C ASP A 172 -0.27 18.09 40.23
#